data_9be6e6d80b739ba7ab34d2536544ca62
#
_entry.id   9be6e6d80b739ba7ab34d2536544ca62
#
_cell.length_a   1.000
_cell.length_b   1.000
_cell.length_c   1.000
_cell.angle_alpha   90.00
_cell.angle_beta   90.00
_cell.angle_gamma   90.00
#
_symmetry.space_group_name_H-M   'P 1'
#
loop_
_entity.id
_entity.type
_entity.pdbx_description
1 polymer ?
#
loop_
_entity_poly.entity_id
_entity_poly.type
_entity_poly.pdbx_seq_one_letter_code
_entity_poly.pdbx_strand_id
1 'polypeptide(L)' 'MTDNTSNQSEALKPYAAQPSFYTGVVTSVSAYGNYAYSTIDGIPEQTVYCIKTSMSSLNRNSRVVLMEIGGTYLIIARIT' A
#
# COMPACT_ATOMS: atom_id res chain seq x y z
N MET A 1 -24.54 -18.63 -17.56
CA MET A 1 -24.31 -18.38 -16.90
C MET A 1 -23.89 -18.44 -16.50
N THR A 2 -23.61 -18.47 -16.77
CA THR A 2 -23.17 -18.24 -16.04
C THR A 2 -22.72 -17.95 -15.64
N ASP A 3 -22.67 -17.85 -15.95
CA ASP A 3 -22.29 -17.34 -15.29
C ASP A 3 -22.10 -16.98 -14.80
N ASN A 4 -22.30 -16.96 -15.09
CA ASN A 4 -22.13 -16.36 -14.30
C ASN A 4 -21.94 -16.22 -13.56
N THR A 5 -22.21 -16.28 -13.73
CA THR A 5 -21.99 -16.09 -12.88
C THR A 5 -21.47 -16.09 -12.46
N SER A 6 -21.26 -16.07 -12.58
CA SER A 6 -20.63 -15.98 -12.10
C SER A 6 -20.35 -15.44 -11.99
N ASN A 7 -20.44 -14.95 -12.28
CA ASN A 7 -20.06 -14.27 -12.05
C ASN A 7 -20.19 -13.55 -11.45
N GLN A 8 -20.57 -13.18 -11.33
CA GLN A 8 -20.47 -12.56 -10.61
C GLN A 8 -20.13 -12.52 -9.68
N SER A 9 -20.02 -12.70 -9.35
CA SER A 9 -19.31 -12.76 -8.58
C SER A 9 -18.24 -12.71 -8.94
N GLU A 10 -17.91 -12.72 -9.66
CA GLU A 10 -16.96 -12.43 -10.03
C GLU A 10 -16.90 -11.33 -10.21
N ALA A 11 -17.49 -10.96 -10.37
CA ALA A 11 -17.47 -9.78 -10.44
C ALA A 11 -17.04 -9.07 -9.41
N LEU A 12 -17.05 -9.14 -8.92
CA LEU A 12 -16.52 -8.56 -8.12
C LEU A 12 -15.43 -8.81 -7.90
N LYS A 13 -15.08 -9.21 -8.26
CA LYS A 13 -14.12 -9.41 -8.17
C LYS A 13 -13.37 -9.00 -8.64
N PRO A 14 -13.20 -8.78 -8.80
CA PRO A 14 -12.31 -8.55 -9.05
C PRO A 14 -11.63 -7.82 -9.53
N TYR A 15 -11.73 -7.51 -10.28
CA TYR A 15 -11.11 -6.86 -10.61
C TYR A 15 -10.65 -6.44 -9.87
N ALA A 16 -11.26 -6.96 -9.66
CA ALA A 16 -10.78 -6.53 -8.61
C ALA A 16 -9.38 -6.36 -8.63
N ALA A 17 -9.06 -5.42 -8.08
CA ALA A 17 -7.72 -5.08 -8.05
C ALA A 17 -6.94 -6.12 -7.32
N GLN A 18 -5.98 -6.69 -7.96
CA GLN A 18 -5.02 -7.52 -7.30
C GLN A 18 -4.01 -6.63 -6.61
N PRO A 19 -3.61 -6.95 -5.41
CA PRO A 19 -2.60 -6.15 -4.73
C PRO A 19 -1.24 -6.32 -5.39
N SER A 20 -0.52 -5.23 -5.47
CA SER A 20 0.89 -5.23 -5.87
C SER A 20 1.72 -4.89 -4.64
N PHE A 21 2.93 -5.43 -4.57
CA PHE A 21 3.79 -5.22 -3.43
C PHE A 21 5.06 -4.51 -3.84
N TYR A 22 5.49 -3.59 -3.00
CA TYR A 22 6.68 -2.80 -3.23
C TYR A 22 7.45 -2.66 -1.93
N THR A 23 8.70 -2.26 -2.03
CA THR A 23 9.46 -1.80 -0.88
C THR A 23 9.80 -0.34 -1.08
N GLY A 24 10.05 0.35 0.02
CA GLY A 24 10.39 1.75 -0.04
C GLY A 24 10.99 2.25 1.25
N VAL A 25 11.28 3.54 1.27
CA VAL A 25 11.85 4.20 2.43
C VAL A 25 10.93 5.35 2.83
N VAL A 26 10.55 5.38 4.09
CA VAL A 26 9.69 6.44 4.62
C VAL A 26 10.45 7.75 4.63
N THR A 27 9.83 8.79 4.08
CA THR A 27 10.43 10.12 4.05
C THR A 27 9.82 11.04 5.09
N SER A 28 8.57 10.83 5.45
CA SER A 28 7.95 11.60 6.51
C SER A 28 6.80 10.81 7.10
N VAL A 29 6.52 11.06 8.37
CA VAL A 29 5.45 10.38 9.11
C VAL A 29 4.58 11.45 9.73
N SER A 30 3.26 11.29 9.60
CA SER A 30 2.34 12.19 10.26
C SER A 30 2.36 11.95 11.76
N ALA A 31 2.44 13.01 12.52
CA ALA A 31 2.43 12.91 13.98
C ALA A 31 1.03 12.59 14.51
N TYR A 32 0.01 13.03 13.81
CA TYR A 32 -1.36 12.92 14.30
C TYR A 32 -2.25 12.12 13.38
N GLY A 33 -1.84 11.96 12.15
CA GLY A 33 -2.62 11.25 11.17
C GLY A 33 -2.21 9.81 11.06
N ASN A 34 -2.96 9.09 10.27
CA ASN A 34 -2.74 7.67 10.07
C ASN A 34 -2.05 7.44 8.72
N TYR A 35 -1.07 8.29 8.39
CA TYR A 35 -0.44 8.21 7.08
C TYR A 35 1.03 8.58 7.17
N ALA A 36 1.74 8.22 6.11
CA ALA A 36 3.14 8.57 5.93
C ALA A 36 3.42 8.67 4.45
N TYR A 37 4.54 9.26 4.09
CA TYR A 37 5.00 9.28 2.71
C TYR A 37 6.21 8.38 2.58
N SER A 38 6.28 7.66 1.50
CA SER A 38 7.36 6.72 1.24
C SER A 38 7.77 6.79 -0.21
N THR A 39 9.03 6.55 -0.46
CA THR A 39 9.49 6.29 -1.83
C THR A 39 9.08 4.87 -2.21
N ILE A 40 9.21 4.58 -3.50
CA ILE A 40 9.08 3.21 -4.01
C ILE A 40 10.44 2.87 -4.60
N ASP A 41 10.98 1.73 -4.23
CA ASP A 41 12.25 1.29 -4.77
C ASP A 41 12.16 1.21 -6.29
N GLY A 42 13.14 1.77 -6.97
CA GLY A 42 13.12 1.89 -8.41
C GLY A 42 12.61 3.23 -8.91
N ILE A 43 11.91 4.00 -8.06
CA ILE A 43 11.44 5.34 -8.42
C ILE A 43 11.72 6.28 -7.24
N PRO A 44 13.00 6.52 -6.93
CA PRO A 44 13.33 7.27 -5.70
C PRO A 44 12.99 8.75 -5.76
N GLU A 45 12.68 9.28 -6.94
CA GLU A 45 12.34 10.68 -7.08
C GLU A 45 10.94 11.03 -6.59
N GLN A 46 10.11 10.02 -6.39
CA GLN A 46 8.71 10.25 -6.04
C GLN A 46 8.42 9.68 -4.67
N THR A 47 7.52 10.34 -3.97
CA THR A 47 6.96 9.77 -2.76
C THR A 47 5.47 9.56 -2.98
N VAL A 48 4.93 8.54 -2.33
CA VAL A 48 3.52 8.25 -2.39
C VAL A 48 2.91 8.36 -1.01
N TYR A 49 1.68 8.79 -0.98
CA TYR A 49 0.89 8.84 0.25
C TYR A 49 0.52 7.41 0.63
N CYS A 50 0.81 7.05 1.86
CA CYS A 50 0.56 5.70 2.35
C CYS A 50 -0.24 5.75 3.62
N ILE A 51 -1.18 4.85 3.76
CA ILE A 51 -1.94 4.70 4.99
C ILE A 51 -1.15 3.76 5.90
N LYS A 52 -0.89 4.19 7.11
CA LYS A 52 -0.27 3.34 8.12
C LYS A 52 -1.32 2.38 8.64
N THR A 53 -0.94 1.13 8.80
CA THR A 53 -1.76 0.21 9.55
C THR A 53 -1.45 0.41 11.03
N SER A 54 -1.66 -0.55 11.85
CA SER A 54 -1.56 -0.38 13.29
C SER A 54 -0.15 -0.34 13.86
N MET A 55 0.86 -0.20 13.02
CA MET A 55 2.23 -0.20 13.54
C MET A 55 2.58 1.18 14.10
N SER A 56 3.17 1.17 15.27
CA SER A 56 3.38 2.39 16.05
C SER A 56 4.79 2.91 16.00
N SER A 57 5.74 2.19 15.43
CA SER A 57 7.15 2.57 15.53
C SER A 57 7.75 2.97 14.19
N LEU A 58 6.93 3.51 13.31
CA LEU A 58 7.38 3.91 12.00
C LEU A 58 8.10 5.26 12.11
N ASN A 59 9.29 5.34 11.53
CA ASN A 59 10.10 6.53 11.57
C ASN A 59 10.51 6.92 10.16
N ARG A 60 10.93 8.18 10.04
CA ARG A 60 11.63 8.60 8.85
C ARG A 60 12.84 7.68 8.62
N ASN A 61 13.07 7.33 7.38
CA ASN A 61 14.13 6.42 6.95
C ASN A 61 13.86 4.94 7.24
N SER A 62 12.72 4.59 7.78
CA SER A 62 12.34 3.19 7.91
C SER A 62 12.17 2.55 6.54
N ARG A 63 12.66 1.34 6.40
CA ARG A 63 12.38 0.52 5.22
C ARG A 63 11.09 -0.22 5.46
N VAL A 64 10.22 -0.18 4.46
CA VAL A 64 8.87 -0.72 4.63
C VAL A 64 8.47 -1.53 3.41
N VAL A 65 7.48 -2.39 3.63
CA VAL A 65 6.77 -3.08 2.56
C VAL A 65 5.45 -2.37 2.35
N LEU A 66 5.16 -2.05 1.10
CA LEU A 66 3.95 -1.38 0.70
C LEU A 66 3.09 -2.35 -0.10
N MET A 67 1.80 -2.26 0.12
CA MET A 67 0.81 -2.95 -0.70
C MET A 67 -0.04 -1.90 -1.40
N GLU A 68 -0.19 -2.05 -2.69
CA GLU A 68 -0.99 -1.11 -3.47
C GLU A 68 -2.22 -1.84 -4.00
N ILE A 69 -3.38 -1.28 -3.73
CA ILE A 69 -4.66 -1.81 -4.22
C ILE A 69 -5.45 -0.65 -4.78
N GLY A 70 -5.74 -0.71 -6.08
CA GLY A 70 -6.58 0.30 -6.71
C GLY A 70 -6.07 1.71 -6.56
N GLY A 71 -4.76 1.91 -6.52
CA GLY A 71 -4.18 3.23 -6.38
C GLY A 71 -3.94 3.67 -4.94
N THR A 72 -4.34 2.87 -3.96
CA THR A 72 -4.14 3.17 -2.55
C THR A 72 -2.96 2.37 -2.03
N TYR A 73 -2.03 3.05 -1.38
CA TYR A 73 -0.84 2.40 -0.81
C TYR A 73 -1.02 2.22 0.68
N LEU A 74 -0.70 1.04 1.15
CA LEU A 74 -0.76 0.69 2.57
C LEU A 74 0.62 0.23 3.01
N ILE A 75 1.06 0.72 4.17
CA ILE A 75 2.30 0.22 4.77
C ILE A 75 1.91 -0.98 5.60
N ILE A 76 2.36 -2.15 5.18
CA ILE A 76 1.93 -3.40 5.82
C ILE A 76 3.01 -4.01 6.70
N ALA A 77 4.26 -3.56 6.56
CA ALA A 77 5.34 -4.10 7.38
C ALA A 77 6.50 -3.13 7.39
N ARG A 78 7.25 -3.16 8.47
CA ARG A 78 8.50 -2.44 8.58
C ARG A 78 9.64 -3.44 8.53
N ILE A 79 10.62 -3.16 7.68
CA ILE A 79 11.77 -4.05 7.52
C ILE A 79 12.89 -3.65 8.47
N THR A 80 13.18 -2.35 8.53
CA THR A 80 14.26 -1.86 9.42
C THR A 80 13.95 -0.51 10.04
#